data_39f909ef826bea7b96cd1582fdeb34a3
#
_entry.id   39f909ef826bea7b96cd1582fdeb34a3
#
_cell.length_a   1.000
_cell.length_b   1.000
_cell.length_c   1.000
_cell.angle_alpha   90.00
_cell.angle_beta   90.00
_cell.angle_gamma   90.00
#
_symmetry.space_group_name_H-M   'P 1'
#
loop_
_entity.id
_entity.type
_entity.pdbx_description
1 polymer ?
#
loop_
_entity_poly.entity_id
_entity_poly.type
_entity_poly.pdbx_seq_one_letter_code
_entity_poly.pdbx_strand_id
1 'polypeptide(L)'
;MSVGRRRGSLLGTDERIVMDLGSHTCRAGFSGDVEPRVVMNAAAACGTESLWRLDWDADREHPDLVRTLTRLVRRVYQEHLLVDAKTYRVLLSRHPLGLDAVQRALCDVLLRTMHVPRVSFIDTHVLATIAAGRTHALVVHVGHLETCVMPVYDARPMPHLLTTTPRGGRRLTHALQNLLAQHNAPALCTPDVVEAIQTQALVTAAADGDHADDWTYTTPAGPVHVPGSLRERVCELFWERGDPDEDSVPDCVRRCAARLPIDLRRPLLDSV
;
A
#
# COMPACT_ATOMS: atom_id res chain seq x y z
N MET A 1 4.55 -30.19 18.22
CA MET A 1 5.15 -29.29 17.22
C MET A 1 5.97 -28.25 17.97
N SER A 2 7.30 -28.30 17.81
CA SER A 2 8.25 -27.50 18.57
C SER A 2 8.20 -26.04 18.11
N VAL A 3 7.76 -25.13 18.96
CA VAL A 3 7.91 -23.69 18.77
C VAL A 3 9.39 -23.38 18.86
N GLY A 4 10.05 -23.19 17.71
CA GLY A 4 11.46 -22.84 17.65
C GLY A 4 11.72 -21.53 18.38
N ARG A 5 12.30 -21.61 19.58
CA ARG A 5 12.91 -20.46 20.25
C ARG A 5 13.96 -19.87 19.31
N ARG A 6 13.70 -18.70 18.73
CA ARG A 6 14.72 -17.93 18.03
C ARG A 6 15.87 -17.68 19.01
N ARG A 7 17.09 -18.10 18.65
CA ARG A 7 18.31 -17.72 19.34
C ARG A 7 18.41 -16.20 19.25
N GLY A 8 18.34 -15.51 20.39
CA GLY A 8 18.61 -14.07 20.45
C GLY A 8 19.96 -13.80 19.80
N SER A 9 19.99 -12.87 18.87
CA SER A 9 21.23 -12.38 18.29
C SER A 9 22.10 -11.82 19.41
N LEU A 10 23.33 -12.32 19.55
CA LEU A 10 24.34 -11.83 20.51
C LEU A 10 24.76 -10.38 20.24
N LEU A 11 24.28 -9.77 19.19
CA LEU A 11 24.49 -8.38 18.81
C LEU A 11 23.17 -7.60 18.96
N GLY A 12 22.63 -7.46 20.15
CA GLY A 12 21.62 -6.48 20.56
C GLY A 12 20.75 -5.84 19.45
N THR A 13 20.31 -6.61 18.46
CA THR A 13 19.35 -6.14 17.46
C THR A 13 18.02 -6.00 18.18
N ASP A 14 17.66 -4.77 18.51
CA ASP A 14 16.35 -4.40 19.02
C ASP A 14 15.28 -4.94 18.06
N GLU A 15 14.73 -6.10 18.35
CA GLU A 15 13.64 -6.66 17.55
C GLU A 15 12.46 -5.70 17.58
N ARG A 16 11.99 -5.32 16.41
CA ARG A 16 10.88 -4.38 16.25
C ARG A 16 9.76 -5.06 15.49
N ILE A 17 8.55 -4.69 15.81
CA ILE A 17 7.41 -4.99 14.95
C ILE A 17 7.29 -3.87 13.94
N VAL A 18 7.24 -4.22 12.67
CA VAL A 18 7.02 -3.31 11.56
C VAL A 18 5.57 -3.47 11.12
N MET A 19 4.85 -2.37 11.00
CA MET A 19 3.46 -2.36 10.53
C MET A 19 3.29 -1.33 9.40
N ASP A 20 2.62 -1.78 8.35
CA ASP A 20 2.15 -0.95 7.24
C ASP A 20 0.63 -1.04 7.19
N LEU A 21 -0.04 0.06 7.49
CA LEU A 21 -1.50 0.14 7.56
C LEU A 21 -2.02 0.87 6.32
N GLY A 22 -2.10 0.15 5.20
CA GLY A 22 -2.66 0.68 3.95
C GLY A 22 -4.19 0.74 3.96
N SER A 23 -4.75 1.43 2.96
CA SER A 23 -6.20 1.57 2.79
C SER A 23 -6.89 0.30 2.30
N HIS A 24 -6.16 -0.61 1.67
CA HIS A 24 -6.66 -1.90 1.20
C HIS A 24 -6.04 -3.07 1.94
N THR A 25 -4.73 -3.01 2.18
CA THR A 25 -3.97 -4.10 2.79
C THR A 25 -3.20 -3.60 4.01
N CYS A 26 -3.33 -4.29 5.13
CA CYS A 26 -2.51 -4.12 6.32
C CYS A 26 -1.47 -5.23 6.38
N ARG A 27 -0.21 -4.87 6.63
CA ARG A 27 0.92 -5.80 6.76
C ARG A 27 1.60 -5.62 8.11
N ALA A 28 2.03 -6.72 8.71
CA ALA A 28 2.83 -6.67 9.92
C ALA A 28 3.82 -7.85 9.99
N GLY A 29 4.95 -7.61 10.65
CA GLY A 29 5.99 -8.63 10.83
C GLY A 29 7.09 -8.12 11.74
N PHE A 30 8.18 -8.89 11.85
CA PHE A 30 9.33 -8.49 12.63
C PHE A 30 10.42 -7.88 11.75
N SER A 31 11.16 -6.93 12.30
CA SER A 31 12.34 -6.40 11.62
C SER A 31 13.36 -7.52 11.37
N GLY A 32 13.84 -7.60 10.12
CA GLY A 32 14.76 -8.65 9.68
C GLY A 32 14.10 -9.90 9.11
N ASP A 33 12.78 -10.02 9.13
CA ASP A 33 12.07 -11.01 8.33
C ASP A 33 12.06 -10.59 6.85
N VAL A 34 12.17 -11.56 5.95
CA VAL A 34 12.17 -11.32 4.49
C VAL A 34 10.77 -10.88 4.01
N GLU A 35 9.73 -11.43 4.64
CA GLU A 35 8.34 -11.18 4.29
C GLU A 35 7.51 -10.82 5.52
N PRO A 36 6.42 -10.04 5.37
CA PRO A 36 5.50 -9.80 6.46
C PRO A 36 4.86 -11.11 6.91
N ARG A 37 4.72 -11.30 8.21
CA ARG A 37 4.02 -12.48 8.76
C ARG A 37 2.53 -12.40 8.65
N VAL A 38 2.02 -11.19 8.54
CA VAL A 38 0.60 -10.87 8.49
C VAL A 38 0.34 -10.04 7.26
N VAL A 39 -0.54 -10.51 6.41
CA VAL A 39 -1.10 -9.75 5.30
C VAL A 39 -2.62 -9.93 5.39
N MET A 40 -3.35 -8.84 5.60
CA MET A 40 -4.79 -8.89 5.74
C MET A 40 -5.47 -7.75 4.98
N ASN A 41 -6.69 -7.99 4.50
CA ASN A 41 -7.50 -6.94 3.92
C ASN A 41 -7.90 -5.94 5.02
N ALA A 42 -7.70 -4.65 4.78
CA ALA A 42 -7.98 -3.59 5.76
C ALA A 42 -9.46 -3.52 6.15
N ALA A 43 -10.38 -3.71 5.19
CA ALA A 43 -11.81 -3.72 5.47
C ALA A 43 -12.21 -4.91 6.36
N ALA A 44 -11.67 -6.10 6.10
CA ALA A 44 -11.90 -7.29 6.91
C ALA A 44 -11.29 -7.15 8.32
N ALA A 45 -10.16 -6.45 8.43
CA ALA A 45 -9.47 -6.23 9.70
C ALA A 45 -10.17 -5.16 10.57
N CYS A 46 -10.70 -4.11 9.95
CA CYS A 46 -11.32 -2.98 10.61
C CYS A 46 -12.84 -3.11 10.77
N GLY A 47 -13.46 -4.07 10.10
CA GLY A 47 -14.90 -4.16 9.92
C GLY A 47 -15.34 -3.33 8.71
N THR A 48 -16.58 -2.83 8.74
CA THR A 48 -17.17 -2.07 7.62
C THR A 48 -16.65 -0.64 7.48
N GLU A 49 -15.89 -0.13 8.44
CA GLU A 49 -15.40 1.24 8.46
C GLU A 49 -13.99 1.34 7.89
N SER A 50 -13.80 2.24 6.92
CA SER A 50 -12.48 2.56 6.39
C SER A 50 -11.70 3.44 7.37
N LEU A 51 -10.44 3.08 7.64
CA LEU A 51 -9.51 3.93 8.41
C LEU A 51 -9.20 5.24 7.71
N TRP A 52 -9.35 5.28 6.38
CA TRP A 52 -8.91 6.37 5.51
C TRP A 52 -10.10 7.23 5.04
N ARG A 53 -10.93 7.65 6.00
CA ARG A 53 -12.02 8.60 5.75
C ARG A 53 -11.48 10.02 5.82
N LEU A 54 -11.84 10.86 4.87
CA LEU A 54 -11.41 12.26 4.81
C LEU A 54 -12.08 13.15 5.86
N ASP A 55 -13.13 12.67 6.51
CA ASP A 55 -13.88 13.39 7.56
C ASP A 55 -13.29 13.23 8.98
N TRP A 56 -12.15 12.55 9.12
CA TRP A 56 -11.41 12.52 10.38
C TRP A 56 -10.73 13.89 10.62
N ASP A 57 -11.37 14.71 11.44
CA ASP A 57 -10.81 16.01 11.87
C ASP A 57 -9.64 15.79 12.84
N ALA A 58 -8.49 16.42 12.55
CA ALA A 58 -7.30 16.28 13.39
C ALA A 58 -7.48 16.84 14.79
N ASP A 59 -8.38 17.82 14.96
CA ASP A 59 -8.57 18.54 16.25
C ASP A 59 -9.66 17.93 17.12
N ARG A 60 -10.33 16.85 16.67
CA ARG A 60 -11.36 16.16 17.41
C ARG A 60 -10.92 14.76 17.85
N GLU A 61 -11.48 14.32 18.97
CA GLU A 61 -11.40 12.91 19.36
C GLU A 61 -12.37 12.06 18.52
N HIS A 62 -11.86 10.96 17.98
CA HIS A 62 -12.64 10.01 17.19
C HIS A 62 -12.70 8.65 17.89
N PRO A 63 -13.67 8.43 18.82
CA PRO A 63 -13.76 7.19 19.60
C PRO A 63 -13.96 5.95 18.71
N ASP A 64 -14.64 6.08 17.58
CA ASP A 64 -14.83 4.98 16.64
C ASP A 64 -13.52 4.61 15.93
N LEU A 65 -12.72 5.60 15.56
CA LEU A 65 -11.38 5.39 15.01
C LEU A 65 -10.49 4.66 16.02
N VAL A 66 -10.46 5.13 17.27
CA VAL A 66 -9.65 4.51 18.34
C VAL A 66 -10.12 3.07 18.60
N ARG A 67 -11.42 2.82 18.60
CA ARG A 67 -12.02 1.47 18.77
C ARG A 67 -11.61 0.54 17.63
N THR A 68 -11.69 1.02 16.39
CA THR A 68 -11.33 0.27 15.19
C THR A 68 -9.85 -0.06 15.17
N LEU A 69 -8.99 0.93 15.45
CA LEU A 69 -7.53 0.72 15.55
C LEU A 69 -7.15 -0.21 16.70
N THR A 70 -7.85 -0.11 17.85
CA THR A 70 -7.61 -1.03 18.98
C THR A 70 -7.92 -2.47 18.58
N ARG A 71 -9.02 -2.70 17.86
CA ARG A 71 -9.38 -4.04 17.36
C ARG A 71 -8.34 -4.55 16.38
N LEU A 72 -7.95 -3.74 15.41
CA LEU A 72 -6.93 -4.10 14.43
C LEU A 72 -5.60 -4.47 15.08
N VAL A 73 -5.10 -3.59 15.95
CA VAL A 73 -3.81 -3.79 16.62
C VAL A 73 -3.84 -5.04 17.52
N ARG A 74 -4.91 -5.24 18.29
CA ARG A 74 -5.08 -6.46 19.11
C ARG A 74 -5.07 -7.71 18.25
N ARG A 75 -5.77 -7.70 17.12
CA ARG A 75 -5.78 -8.82 16.20
C ARG A 75 -4.38 -9.15 15.67
N VAL A 76 -3.62 -8.14 15.27
CA VAL A 76 -2.23 -8.33 14.83
C VAL A 76 -1.39 -9.00 15.92
N TYR A 77 -1.45 -8.50 17.16
CA TYR A 77 -0.62 -9.03 18.25
C TYR A 77 -1.08 -10.40 18.75
N GLN A 78 -2.38 -10.58 18.99
CA GLN A 78 -2.95 -11.72 19.69
C GLN A 78 -3.26 -12.91 18.78
N GLU A 79 -3.69 -12.66 17.54
CA GLU A 79 -4.10 -13.73 16.62
C GLU A 79 -2.98 -14.12 15.66
N HIS A 80 -2.14 -13.16 15.26
CA HIS A 80 -1.16 -13.39 14.20
C HIS A 80 0.30 -13.44 14.67
N LEU A 81 0.75 -12.42 15.39
CA LEU A 81 2.15 -12.39 15.85
C LEU A 81 2.37 -13.21 17.13
N LEU A 82 1.33 -13.39 17.95
CA LEU A 82 1.34 -14.17 19.18
C LEU A 82 2.45 -13.72 20.17
N VAL A 83 2.58 -12.40 20.34
CA VAL A 83 3.60 -11.79 21.21
C VAL A 83 3.00 -10.74 22.15
N ASP A 84 3.71 -10.48 23.26
CA ASP A 84 3.36 -9.39 24.17
C ASP A 84 3.82 -8.05 23.59
N ALA A 85 2.87 -7.13 23.39
CA ALA A 85 3.13 -5.80 22.86
C ALA A 85 4.15 -5.00 23.68
N LYS A 86 4.23 -5.24 25.00
CA LYS A 86 5.13 -4.54 25.93
C LYS A 86 6.60 -4.83 25.68
N THR A 87 6.92 -5.90 24.95
CA THR A 87 8.31 -6.32 24.72
C THR A 87 8.92 -5.77 23.44
N TYR A 88 8.08 -5.30 22.50
CA TYR A 88 8.54 -4.91 21.17
C TYR A 88 8.31 -3.43 20.90
N ARG A 89 9.32 -2.78 20.35
CA ARG A 89 9.17 -1.44 19.76
C ARG A 89 8.44 -1.56 18.44
N VAL A 90 7.69 -0.53 18.06
CA VAL A 90 6.92 -0.52 16.80
C VAL A 90 7.48 0.52 15.84
N LEU A 91 7.63 0.10 14.58
CA LEU A 91 7.89 0.94 13.44
C LEU A 91 6.65 0.95 12.56
N LEU A 92 6.10 2.12 12.31
CA LEU A 92 4.96 2.33 11.41
C LEU A 92 5.42 2.99 10.12
N SER A 93 4.97 2.46 8.99
CA SER A 93 5.05 3.18 7.72
C SER A 93 4.12 4.39 7.76
N ARG A 94 4.59 5.52 7.26
CA ARG A 94 3.79 6.75 7.13
C ARG A 94 3.66 7.12 5.66
N HIS A 95 2.43 7.12 5.17
CA HIS A 95 2.13 7.63 3.83
C HIS A 95 2.21 9.17 3.82
N PRO A 96 2.73 9.83 2.76
CA PRO A 96 2.84 11.28 2.70
C PRO A 96 1.51 12.03 2.87
N LEU A 97 0.41 11.43 2.40
CA LEU A 97 -0.95 11.94 2.57
C LEU A 97 -1.67 11.32 3.78
N GLY A 98 -0.92 10.70 4.69
CA GLY A 98 -1.49 10.06 5.88
C GLY A 98 -2.18 11.07 6.79
N LEU A 99 -3.37 10.72 7.29
CA LEU A 99 -4.17 11.58 8.16
C LEU A 99 -3.56 11.68 9.56
N ASP A 100 -3.35 12.88 10.05
CA ASP A 100 -2.81 13.13 11.40
C ASP A 100 -3.70 12.54 12.50
N ALA A 101 -5.02 12.57 12.34
CA ALA A 101 -5.96 11.95 13.26
C ALA A 101 -5.68 10.44 13.43
N VAL A 102 -5.43 9.72 12.32
CA VAL A 102 -5.09 8.28 12.36
C VAL A 102 -3.75 8.05 13.05
N GLN A 103 -2.75 8.89 12.77
CA GLN A 103 -1.43 8.76 13.40
C GLN A 103 -1.50 9.00 14.91
N ARG A 104 -2.22 10.04 15.36
CA ARG A 104 -2.45 10.32 16.79
C ARG A 104 -3.19 9.17 17.48
N ALA A 105 -4.30 8.71 16.89
CA ALA A 105 -5.07 7.59 17.43
C ALA A 105 -4.23 6.30 17.51
N LEU A 106 -3.37 6.02 16.51
CA LEU A 106 -2.41 4.90 16.56
C LEU A 106 -1.42 5.04 17.70
N CYS A 107 -0.87 6.23 17.93
CA CYS A 107 0.01 6.48 19.06
C CYS A 107 -0.69 6.21 20.38
N ASP A 108 -1.92 6.68 20.55
CA ASP A 108 -2.70 6.47 21.77
C ASP A 108 -3.02 4.99 22.00
N VAL A 109 -3.43 4.28 20.96
CA VAL A 109 -3.68 2.84 21.05
C VAL A 109 -2.41 2.08 21.40
N LEU A 110 -1.32 2.31 20.68
CA LEU A 110 -0.06 1.56 20.88
C LEU A 110 0.59 1.88 22.23
N LEU A 111 0.71 3.16 22.59
CA LEU A 111 1.42 3.57 23.79
C LEU A 111 0.56 3.43 25.06
N ARG A 112 -0.70 3.87 25.02
CA ARG A 112 -1.56 3.91 26.22
C ARG A 112 -2.38 2.64 26.42
N THR A 113 -2.89 2.01 25.34
CA THR A 113 -3.74 0.82 25.46
C THR A 113 -2.93 -0.48 25.41
N MET A 114 -1.95 -0.58 24.50
CA MET A 114 -1.12 -1.78 24.32
C MET A 114 0.17 -1.73 25.12
N HIS A 115 0.55 -0.56 25.66
CA HIS A 115 1.78 -0.33 26.41
C HIS A 115 3.07 -0.68 25.67
N VAL A 116 3.07 -0.43 24.36
CA VAL A 116 4.27 -0.58 23.52
C VAL A 116 5.35 0.38 24.03
N PRO A 117 6.61 -0.07 24.18
CA PRO A 117 7.68 0.76 24.77
C PRO A 117 8.02 2.00 23.93
N ARG A 118 7.91 1.88 22.60
CA ARG A 118 8.24 2.97 21.68
C ARG A 118 7.54 2.79 20.34
N VAL A 119 7.06 3.89 19.79
CA VAL A 119 6.51 3.98 18.42
C VAL A 119 7.39 4.92 17.61
N SER A 120 7.69 4.55 16.37
CA SER A 120 8.43 5.37 15.40
C SER A 120 7.71 5.33 14.07
N PHE A 121 7.71 6.45 13.35
CA PHE A 121 7.18 6.55 11.99
C PHE A 121 8.32 6.76 11.00
N ILE A 122 8.25 6.10 9.86
CA ILE A 122 9.15 6.33 8.73
C ILE A 122 8.30 6.45 7.46
N ASP A 123 8.62 7.43 6.63
CA ASP A 123 7.91 7.64 5.37
C ASP A 123 8.07 6.43 4.44
N THR A 124 6.97 6.00 3.82
CA THR A 124 6.94 4.85 2.90
C THR A 124 7.93 5.01 1.75
N HIS A 125 8.10 6.23 1.23
CA HIS A 125 9.06 6.52 0.17
C HIS A 125 10.52 6.35 0.61
N VAL A 126 10.83 6.71 1.85
CA VAL A 126 12.17 6.45 2.43
C VAL A 126 12.40 4.96 2.61
N LEU A 127 11.38 4.23 3.11
CA LEU A 127 11.48 2.77 3.25
C LEU A 127 11.68 2.09 1.88
N ALA A 128 10.97 2.52 0.84
CA ALA A 128 11.14 2.00 -0.52
C ALA A 128 12.55 2.27 -1.06
N THR A 129 13.09 3.48 -0.84
CA THR A 129 14.46 3.84 -1.25
C THR A 129 15.49 2.95 -0.57
N ILE A 130 15.34 2.72 0.75
CA ILE A 130 16.23 1.84 1.52
C ILE A 130 16.10 0.39 1.05
N ALA A 131 14.88 -0.10 0.80
CA ALA A 131 14.64 -1.46 0.32
C ALA A 131 15.29 -1.71 -1.06
N ALA A 132 15.35 -0.67 -1.91
CA ALA A 132 16.08 -0.72 -3.19
C ALA A 132 17.61 -0.62 -3.04
N GLY A 133 18.14 -0.53 -1.81
CA GLY A 133 19.58 -0.36 -1.55
C GLY A 133 20.13 0.99 -2.01
N ARG A 134 19.28 2.01 -2.07
CA ARG A 134 19.63 3.36 -2.52
C ARG A 134 19.59 4.37 -1.39
N THR A 135 20.29 5.48 -1.52
CA THR A 135 20.20 6.64 -0.62
C THR A 135 19.37 7.76 -1.23
N HIS A 136 19.17 7.74 -2.55
CA HIS A 136 18.36 8.68 -3.29
C HIS A 136 17.58 7.97 -4.39
N ALA A 137 16.35 8.38 -4.59
CA ALA A 137 15.47 7.88 -5.65
C ALA A 137 14.30 8.84 -5.89
N LEU A 138 13.75 8.82 -7.08
CA LEU A 138 12.42 9.33 -7.37
C LEU A 138 11.43 8.19 -7.20
N VAL A 139 10.73 8.15 -6.08
CA VAL A 139 9.86 7.03 -5.75
C VAL A 139 8.46 7.25 -6.30
N VAL A 140 7.98 6.29 -7.09
CA VAL A 140 6.60 6.20 -7.57
C VAL A 140 5.88 5.14 -6.74
N HIS A 141 5.02 5.58 -5.85
CA HIS A 141 4.23 4.71 -4.98
C HIS A 141 2.79 4.60 -5.50
N VAL A 142 2.47 3.47 -6.09
CA VAL A 142 1.11 3.16 -6.57
C VAL A 142 0.34 2.50 -5.42
N GLY A 143 -0.52 3.27 -4.77
CA GLY A 143 -1.37 2.81 -3.68
C GLY A 143 -2.74 2.32 -4.14
N HIS A 144 -3.61 2.00 -3.18
CA HIS A 144 -4.99 1.63 -3.48
C HIS A 144 -5.86 2.85 -3.84
N LEU A 145 -5.72 3.96 -3.11
CA LEU A 145 -6.53 5.16 -3.31
C LEU A 145 -5.94 6.09 -4.36
N GLU A 146 -4.62 6.25 -4.35
CA GLU A 146 -3.88 7.21 -5.18
C GLU A 146 -2.47 6.71 -5.51
N THR A 147 -1.87 7.35 -6.49
CA THR A 147 -0.43 7.24 -6.77
C THR A 147 0.26 8.53 -6.33
N CYS A 148 1.35 8.37 -5.61
CA CYS A 148 2.21 9.45 -5.13
C CYS A 148 3.61 9.35 -5.73
N VAL A 149 4.13 10.46 -6.24
CA VAL A 149 5.51 10.56 -6.72
C VAL A 149 6.23 11.57 -5.86
N MET A 150 7.29 11.13 -5.19
CA MET A 150 8.08 11.99 -4.29
C MET A 150 9.56 11.64 -4.36
N PRO A 151 10.43 12.63 -4.49
CA PRO A 151 11.87 12.39 -4.43
C PRO A 151 12.33 12.19 -2.99
N VAL A 152 13.28 11.29 -2.83
CA VAL A 152 14.04 11.06 -1.60
C VAL A 152 15.51 11.31 -1.91
N TYR A 153 16.15 12.19 -1.16
CA TYR A 153 17.57 12.48 -1.31
C TYR A 153 18.28 12.38 0.03
N ASP A 154 19.38 11.64 0.06
CA ASP A 154 20.12 11.32 1.30
C ASP A 154 19.22 10.77 2.41
N ALA A 155 18.36 9.79 2.03
CA ALA A 155 17.33 9.19 2.88
C ALA A 155 16.36 10.19 3.52
N ARG A 156 16.23 11.40 2.95
CA ARG A 156 15.30 12.44 3.40
C ARG A 156 14.22 12.66 2.35
N PRO A 157 12.94 12.58 2.72
CA PRO A 157 11.85 12.84 1.80
C PRO A 157 11.78 14.34 1.48
N MET A 158 11.35 14.67 0.25
CA MET A 158 11.14 16.04 -0.20
C MET A 158 9.65 16.32 -0.45
N PRO A 159 8.83 16.47 0.62
CA PRO A 159 7.37 16.52 0.51
C PRO A 159 6.86 17.76 -0.26
N HIS A 160 7.63 18.83 -0.33
CA HIS A 160 7.30 20.03 -1.12
C HIS A 160 7.30 19.77 -2.63
N LEU A 161 7.89 18.66 -3.08
CA LEU A 161 7.91 18.22 -4.48
C LEU A 161 6.92 17.08 -4.76
N LEU A 162 6.14 16.66 -3.76
CA LEU A 162 5.14 15.63 -3.91
C LEU A 162 4.18 15.98 -5.06
N THR A 163 3.93 15.01 -5.93
CA THR A 163 2.86 15.04 -6.94
C THR A 163 2.00 13.80 -6.79
N THR A 164 0.70 13.95 -7.05
CA THR A 164 -0.26 12.89 -6.81
C THR A 164 -1.29 12.81 -7.94
N THR A 165 -1.85 11.62 -8.11
CA THR A 165 -3.01 11.37 -8.98
C THR A 165 -3.94 10.37 -8.29
N PRO A 166 -5.27 10.47 -8.45
CA PRO A 166 -6.23 9.52 -7.87
C PRO A 166 -6.23 8.16 -8.60
N ARG A 167 -5.28 7.92 -9.50
CA ARG A 167 -5.10 6.65 -10.20
C ARG A 167 -4.39 5.66 -9.28
N GLY A 168 -5.16 4.76 -8.70
CA GLY A 168 -4.71 3.74 -7.77
C GLY A 168 -5.46 2.43 -7.97
N GLY A 169 -5.15 1.44 -7.12
CA GLY A 169 -5.72 0.10 -7.22
C GLY A 169 -7.25 0.07 -7.19
N ARG A 170 -7.90 0.94 -6.40
CA ARG A 170 -9.36 1.05 -6.34
C ARG A 170 -9.97 1.39 -7.71
N ARG A 171 -9.37 2.35 -8.42
CA ARG A 171 -9.85 2.75 -9.74
C ARG A 171 -9.64 1.65 -10.77
N LEU A 172 -8.49 0.95 -10.66
CA LEU A 172 -8.20 -0.23 -11.48
C LEU A 172 -9.24 -1.34 -11.24
N THR A 173 -9.56 -1.63 -9.98
CA THR A 173 -10.59 -2.62 -9.61
C THR A 173 -11.94 -2.28 -10.20
N HIS A 174 -12.38 -1.01 -10.12
CA HIS A 174 -13.64 -0.56 -10.71
C HIS A 174 -13.65 -0.68 -12.22
N ALA A 175 -12.57 -0.26 -12.90
CA ALA A 175 -12.45 -0.39 -14.35
C ALA A 175 -12.50 -1.86 -14.80
N LEU A 176 -11.75 -2.72 -14.10
CA LEU A 176 -11.74 -4.16 -14.33
C LEU A 176 -13.14 -4.77 -14.15
N GLN A 177 -13.82 -4.45 -13.05
CA GLN A 177 -15.15 -4.97 -12.77
C GLN A 177 -16.15 -4.60 -13.87
N ASN A 178 -16.14 -3.35 -14.32
CA ASN A 178 -17.01 -2.87 -15.38
C ASN A 178 -16.72 -3.57 -16.72
N LEU A 179 -15.46 -3.81 -17.04
CA LEU A 179 -15.09 -4.50 -18.29
C LEU A 179 -15.40 -5.99 -18.21
N LEU A 180 -15.16 -6.65 -17.08
CA LEU A 180 -15.52 -8.07 -16.90
C LEU A 180 -17.03 -8.30 -17.03
N ALA A 181 -17.85 -7.40 -16.51
CA ALA A 181 -19.30 -7.48 -16.59
C ALA A 181 -19.86 -7.36 -18.05
N GLN A 182 -19.05 -6.88 -18.98
CA GLN A 182 -19.41 -6.85 -20.40
C GLN A 182 -19.22 -8.22 -21.08
N HIS A 183 -18.35 -9.07 -20.55
CA HIS A 183 -17.98 -10.36 -21.13
C HIS A 183 -18.48 -11.56 -20.32
N ASN A 184 -18.93 -11.34 -19.09
CA ASN A 184 -19.33 -12.39 -18.16
C ASN A 184 -20.63 -12.05 -17.45
N ALA A 185 -21.32 -13.05 -16.92
CA ALA A 185 -22.49 -12.80 -16.08
C ALA A 185 -22.07 -12.01 -14.81
N PRO A 186 -22.78 -10.92 -14.47
CA PRO A 186 -22.43 -10.07 -13.33
C PRO A 186 -22.30 -10.83 -12.00
N ALA A 187 -23.08 -11.91 -11.81
CA ALA A 187 -23.03 -12.76 -10.63
C ALA A 187 -21.68 -13.48 -10.45
N LEU A 188 -20.88 -13.65 -11.51
CA LEU A 188 -19.55 -14.24 -11.45
C LEU A 188 -18.46 -13.21 -11.10
N CYS A 189 -18.71 -11.92 -11.28
CA CYS A 189 -17.75 -10.83 -11.07
C CYS A 189 -17.84 -10.28 -9.64
N THR A 190 -17.75 -11.16 -8.64
CA THR A 190 -17.73 -10.75 -7.23
C THR A 190 -16.43 -10.00 -6.90
N PRO A 191 -16.41 -9.15 -5.84
CA PRO A 191 -15.21 -8.41 -5.46
C PRO A 191 -13.97 -9.29 -5.29
N ASP A 192 -14.11 -10.46 -4.67
CA ASP A 192 -12.99 -11.40 -4.44
C ASP A 192 -12.45 -11.98 -5.78
N VAL A 193 -13.35 -12.26 -6.73
CA VAL A 193 -12.96 -12.74 -8.07
C VAL A 193 -12.25 -11.63 -8.84
N VAL A 194 -12.76 -10.40 -8.79
CA VAL A 194 -12.12 -9.24 -9.43
C VAL A 194 -10.73 -8.99 -8.85
N GLU A 195 -10.57 -9.08 -7.52
CA GLU A 195 -9.26 -8.94 -6.85
C GLU A 195 -8.29 -10.05 -7.25
N ALA A 196 -8.77 -11.30 -7.34
CA ALA A 196 -7.95 -12.41 -7.79
C ALA A 196 -7.48 -12.24 -9.26
N ILE A 197 -8.38 -11.82 -10.15
CA ILE A 197 -8.05 -11.52 -11.55
C ILE A 197 -7.07 -10.35 -11.63
N GLN A 198 -7.28 -9.28 -10.86
CA GLN A 198 -6.39 -8.13 -10.82
C GLN A 198 -4.96 -8.50 -10.45
N THR A 199 -4.78 -9.44 -9.52
CA THR A 199 -3.46 -9.85 -9.03
C THR A 199 -2.76 -10.89 -9.90
N GLN A 200 -3.52 -11.69 -10.65
CA GLN A 200 -2.98 -12.83 -11.39
C GLN A 200 -2.96 -12.67 -12.91
N ALA A 201 -3.89 -11.90 -13.46
CA ALA A 201 -4.14 -11.88 -14.89
C ALA A 201 -3.73 -10.59 -15.61
N LEU A 202 -3.69 -9.44 -14.91
CA LEU A 202 -3.38 -8.18 -15.57
C LEU A 202 -1.92 -8.08 -15.99
N VAL A 203 -1.72 -7.51 -17.17
CA VAL A 203 -0.40 -7.28 -17.76
C VAL A 203 -0.37 -5.90 -18.40
N THR A 204 0.80 -5.31 -18.50
CA THR A 204 1.01 -4.10 -19.31
C THR A 204 1.23 -4.50 -20.76
N ALA A 205 0.72 -3.72 -21.70
CA ALA A 205 0.95 -3.94 -23.14
C ALA A 205 2.47 -4.00 -23.44
N ALA A 206 2.87 -5.01 -24.19
CA ALA A 206 4.25 -5.13 -24.61
C ALA A 206 4.60 -4.09 -25.68
N ALA A 207 5.83 -3.55 -25.61
CA ALA A 207 6.30 -2.58 -26.61
C ALA A 207 6.40 -3.18 -28.03
N ASP A 208 6.51 -4.49 -28.13
CA ASP A 208 6.71 -5.24 -29.38
C ASP A 208 5.40 -5.57 -30.12
N GLY A 209 4.27 -5.17 -29.59
CA GLY A 209 2.94 -5.36 -30.20
C GLY A 209 2.36 -6.77 -30.06
N ASP A 210 3.00 -7.65 -29.30
CA ASP A 210 2.42 -8.93 -28.91
C ASP A 210 1.30 -8.68 -27.89
N HIS A 211 0.10 -9.14 -28.23
CA HIS A 211 -1.04 -9.06 -27.33
C HIS A 211 -1.07 -10.21 -26.34
N ALA A 212 -1.54 -9.93 -25.11
CA ALA A 212 -1.72 -10.96 -24.10
C ALA A 212 -2.77 -12.00 -24.56
N ASP A 213 -2.52 -13.27 -24.26
CA ASP A 213 -3.48 -14.35 -24.50
C ASP A 213 -4.72 -14.20 -23.61
N ASP A 214 -5.83 -14.77 -24.10
CA ASP A 214 -7.04 -14.91 -23.28
C ASP A 214 -6.76 -15.78 -22.06
N TRP A 215 -7.37 -15.42 -20.95
CA TRP A 215 -7.20 -16.10 -19.69
C TRP A 215 -8.55 -16.43 -19.05
N THR A 216 -8.61 -17.55 -18.30
CA THR A 216 -9.84 -17.98 -17.65
C THR A 216 -9.60 -18.22 -16.16
N TYR A 217 -10.41 -17.57 -15.32
CA TYR A 217 -10.44 -17.80 -13.89
C TYR A 217 -11.58 -18.72 -13.51
N THR A 218 -11.27 -19.85 -12.88
CA THR A 218 -12.27 -20.84 -12.48
C THR A 218 -12.80 -20.51 -11.08
N THR A 219 -14.10 -20.25 -10.99
CA THR A 219 -14.79 -20.07 -9.70
C THR A 219 -15.71 -21.28 -9.43
N PRO A 220 -16.15 -21.47 -8.17
CA PRO A 220 -17.16 -22.49 -7.86
C PRO A 220 -18.49 -22.31 -8.60
N ALA A 221 -18.80 -21.08 -9.00
CA ALA A 221 -20.04 -20.74 -9.74
C ALA A 221 -19.89 -20.86 -11.26
N GLY A 222 -18.67 -21.04 -11.76
CA GLY A 222 -18.36 -21.18 -13.19
C GLY A 222 -17.09 -20.43 -13.60
N PRO A 223 -16.65 -20.61 -14.85
CA PRO A 223 -15.48 -19.92 -15.38
C PRO A 223 -15.78 -18.44 -15.69
N VAL A 224 -14.83 -17.57 -15.38
CA VAL A 224 -14.80 -16.16 -15.77
C VAL A 224 -13.78 -16.00 -16.88
N HIS A 225 -14.24 -15.58 -18.05
CA HIS A 225 -13.40 -15.35 -19.21
C HIS A 225 -12.83 -13.94 -19.18
N VAL A 226 -11.51 -13.83 -19.37
CA VAL A 226 -10.76 -12.57 -19.35
C VAL A 226 -10.03 -12.44 -20.70
N PRO A 227 -10.58 -11.69 -21.66
CA PRO A 227 -9.93 -11.48 -22.95
C PRO A 227 -8.54 -10.87 -22.80
N GLY A 228 -7.59 -11.25 -23.64
CA GLY A 228 -6.22 -10.72 -23.63
C GLY A 228 -6.19 -9.21 -23.76
N SER A 229 -7.00 -8.66 -24.68
CA SER A 229 -7.15 -7.22 -24.86
C SER A 229 -7.67 -6.48 -23.62
N LEU A 230 -8.50 -7.14 -22.79
CA LEU A 230 -8.98 -6.59 -21.52
C LEU A 230 -7.85 -6.55 -20.48
N ARG A 231 -7.04 -7.59 -20.43
CA ARG A 231 -5.90 -7.70 -19.50
C ARG A 231 -4.91 -6.54 -19.64
N GLU A 232 -4.68 -6.09 -20.88
CA GLU A 232 -3.81 -4.95 -21.21
C GLU A 232 -4.52 -3.62 -20.98
N ARG A 233 -5.72 -3.45 -21.58
CA ARG A 233 -6.46 -2.19 -21.59
C ARG A 233 -6.74 -1.63 -20.19
N VAL A 234 -7.00 -2.48 -19.22
CA VAL A 234 -7.23 -2.03 -17.83
C VAL A 234 -6.02 -1.30 -17.27
N CYS A 235 -4.80 -1.75 -17.62
CA CYS A 235 -3.56 -1.15 -17.14
C CYS A 235 -3.26 0.21 -17.79
N GLU A 236 -3.81 0.49 -18.99
CA GLU A 236 -3.67 1.78 -19.67
C GLU A 236 -4.20 2.96 -18.83
N LEU A 237 -5.08 2.67 -17.88
CA LEU A 237 -5.57 3.64 -16.90
C LEU A 237 -4.44 4.46 -16.24
N PHE A 238 -3.28 3.88 -16.02
CA PHE A 238 -2.15 4.56 -15.38
C PHE A 238 -1.39 5.47 -16.36
N TRP A 239 -1.44 5.19 -17.65
CA TRP A 239 -0.58 5.77 -18.68
C TRP A 239 -1.28 6.83 -19.54
N GLU A 240 -2.54 6.61 -19.87
CA GLU A 240 -3.29 7.48 -20.77
C GLU A 240 -3.74 8.78 -20.09
N ARG A 241 -3.73 9.86 -20.83
CA ARG A 241 -4.43 11.10 -20.45
C ARG A 241 -5.92 10.93 -20.74
N GLY A 242 -6.72 10.70 -19.72
CA GLY A 242 -8.17 10.59 -19.86
C GLY A 242 -8.90 11.91 -19.64
N ASP A 243 -8.65 12.54 -18.50
CA ASP A 243 -9.27 13.80 -18.08
C ASP A 243 -8.22 14.94 -18.13
N PRO A 244 -8.55 16.11 -18.72
CA PRO A 244 -7.64 17.26 -18.73
C PRO A 244 -7.20 17.74 -17.34
N ASP A 245 -8.05 17.54 -16.34
CA ASP A 245 -7.81 17.97 -14.95
C ASP A 245 -7.13 16.90 -14.11
N GLU A 246 -6.86 15.70 -14.68
CA GLU A 246 -6.27 14.58 -13.97
C GLU A 246 -4.97 14.10 -14.62
N ASP A 247 -3.87 14.21 -13.90
CA ASP A 247 -2.58 13.71 -14.38
C ASP A 247 -2.55 12.19 -14.49
N SER A 248 -1.91 11.71 -15.56
CA SER A 248 -1.43 10.33 -15.64
C SER A 248 -0.21 10.12 -14.70
N VAL A 249 0.16 8.87 -14.44
CA VAL A 249 1.36 8.58 -13.64
C VAL A 249 2.62 9.17 -14.29
N PRO A 250 2.85 9.03 -15.61
CA PRO A 250 3.94 9.74 -16.29
C PRO A 250 3.90 11.27 -16.17
N ASP A 251 2.70 11.88 -16.14
CA ASP A 251 2.58 13.32 -15.94
C ASP A 251 3.01 13.75 -14.53
N CYS A 252 2.64 12.97 -13.50
CA CYS A 252 3.10 13.17 -12.14
C CYS A 252 4.62 13.09 -12.05
N VAL A 253 5.24 12.08 -12.68
CA VAL A 253 6.70 11.92 -12.73
C VAL A 253 7.36 13.13 -13.41
N ARG A 254 6.85 13.53 -14.59
CA ARG A 254 7.37 14.69 -15.33
C ARG A 254 7.24 15.98 -14.54
N ARG A 255 6.11 16.20 -13.90
CA ARG A 255 5.86 17.40 -13.08
C ARG A 255 6.77 17.44 -11.86
N CYS A 256 6.96 16.32 -11.19
CA CYS A 256 7.89 16.21 -10.07
C CYS A 256 9.32 16.49 -10.56
N ALA A 257 9.77 15.84 -11.63
CA ALA A 257 11.10 16.00 -12.20
C ALA A 257 11.39 17.45 -12.66
N ALA A 258 10.41 18.13 -13.24
CA ALA A 258 10.55 19.51 -13.68
C ALA A 258 10.79 20.49 -12.51
N ARG A 259 10.29 20.18 -11.32
CA ARG A 259 10.44 21.00 -10.10
C ARG A 259 11.72 20.69 -9.31
N LEU A 260 12.45 19.62 -9.68
CA LEU A 260 13.71 19.27 -9.03
C LEU A 260 14.78 20.35 -9.27
N PRO A 261 15.62 20.66 -8.26
CA PRO A 261 16.86 21.41 -8.44
C PRO A 261 17.72 20.74 -9.52
N ILE A 262 18.40 21.54 -10.34
CA ILE A 262 19.11 21.03 -11.52
C ILE A 262 20.22 20.04 -11.18
N ASP A 263 20.89 20.23 -10.07
CA ASP A 263 21.96 19.38 -9.54
C ASP A 263 21.45 18.03 -9.01
N LEU A 264 20.16 17.94 -8.61
CA LEU A 264 19.56 16.72 -8.12
C LEU A 264 18.82 15.92 -9.21
N ARG A 265 18.57 16.50 -10.38
CA ARG A 265 17.80 15.82 -11.45
C ARG A 265 18.43 14.52 -11.89
N ARG A 266 19.72 14.57 -12.22
CA ARG A 266 20.41 13.37 -12.74
C ARG A 266 20.43 12.23 -11.71
N PRO A 267 20.94 12.40 -10.47
CA PRO A 267 20.99 11.29 -9.52
C PRO A 267 19.62 10.73 -9.14
N LEU A 268 18.55 11.55 -9.17
CA LEU A 268 17.21 11.11 -8.84
C LEU A 268 16.51 10.41 -10.01
N LEU A 269 16.73 10.85 -11.26
CA LEU A 269 16.15 10.24 -12.45
C LEU A 269 16.87 8.96 -12.86
N ASP A 270 18.13 8.79 -12.48
CA ASP A 270 18.86 7.51 -12.63
C ASP A 270 18.38 6.44 -11.64
N SER A 271 17.46 6.77 -10.75
CA SER A 271 16.91 5.91 -9.69
C SER A 271 15.40 6.16 -9.54
N VAL A 272 14.61 5.77 -10.55
CA VAL A 272 13.15 5.82 -10.51
C VAL A 272 12.60 4.44 -10.17
#